data_d78a4f35c25ebb62d86aeaeb41afb3ff
#
_entry.id   d78a4f35c25ebb62d86aeaeb41afb3ff
#
_cell.length_a   1.000
_cell.length_b   1.000
_cell.length_c   1.000
_cell.angle_alpha   90.00
_cell.angle_beta   90.00
_cell.angle_gamma   90.00
#
_symmetry.space_group_name_H-M   'P 1'
#
loop_
_entity.id
_entity.type
_entity.pdbx_description
1 polymer ?
#
loop_
_entity_poly.entity_id
_entity_poly.type
_entity_poly.pdbx_seq_one_letter_code
_entity_poly.pdbx_strand_id
1 'polypeptide(L)'
;MYRYRIGDRIRVSHFYLNTPCLQFLGRTQEISDLVGEKLHSEFVRQVLDSLPLQGTSFKSLLPVKQPQHYILLLESAKVDPEKLAQLLDDALQQSPQYRHARLLNQLQPVRVLVSSRIPEIIALFKTRSGKKWGDLKHEILATTPIDEELLEEINKLGRVFD
;
A
#
# COMPACT_ATOMS: atom_id res chain seq x y z
N MET A 1 14.14 -27.64 14.44
CA MET A 1 13.31 -26.66 13.65
C MET A 1 13.52 -27.02 12.19
N TYR A 2 12.53 -27.62 11.53
CA TYR A 2 12.69 -28.15 10.16
C TYR A 2 12.02 -27.20 9.15
N ARG A 3 12.80 -26.75 8.14
CA ARG A 3 12.32 -26.08 6.91
C ARG A 3 11.33 -24.92 7.14
N TYR A 4 11.70 -23.95 7.98
CA TYR A 4 10.90 -22.73 8.12
C TYR A 4 10.94 -21.95 6.79
N ARG A 5 9.77 -21.78 6.16
CA ARG A 5 9.62 -21.00 4.93
C ARG A 5 9.48 -19.52 5.29
N ILE A 6 10.52 -18.73 5.09
CA ILE A 6 10.55 -17.31 5.43
C ILE A 6 9.61 -16.50 4.52
N GLY A 7 9.36 -16.99 3.30
CA GLY A 7 8.51 -16.31 2.32
C GLY A 7 9.20 -15.16 1.57
N ASP A 8 10.49 -14.95 1.79
CA ASP A 8 11.26 -13.93 1.09
C ASP A 8 11.51 -14.35 -0.38
N ARG A 9 11.32 -13.39 -1.29
CA ARG A 9 11.68 -13.52 -2.70
C ARG A 9 13.03 -12.88 -2.91
N ILE A 10 13.96 -13.63 -3.46
CA ILE A 10 15.30 -13.16 -3.78
C ILE A 10 15.60 -13.44 -5.26
N ARG A 11 16.48 -12.62 -5.84
CA ARG A 11 17.07 -12.82 -7.17
C ARG A 11 18.57 -12.84 -7.02
N VAL A 12 19.23 -13.76 -7.73
CA VAL A 12 20.68 -13.69 -7.93
C VAL A 12 20.93 -12.58 -8.95
N SER A 13 21.56 -11.48 -8.55
CA SER A 13 21.87 -10.35 -9.43
C SER A 13 23.15 -10.58 -10.22
N HIS A 14 24.19 -11.13 -9.58
CA HIS A 14 25.49 -11.47 -10.15
C HIS A 14 26.23 -12.42 -9.20
N PHE A 15 27.40 -12.85 -9.59
CA PHE A 15 28.29 -13.64 -8.74
C PHE A 15 29.55 -12.81 -8.42
N TYR A 16 29.95 -12.82 -7.16
CA TYR A 16 31.27 -12.38 -6.73
C TYR A 16 32.11 -13.64 -6.48
N LEU A 17 33.08 -13.89 -7.36
CA LEU A 17 33.75 -15.19 -7.45
C LEU A 17 32.73 -16.33 -7.63
N ASN A 18 32.66 -17.28 -6.69
CA ASN A 18 31.69 -18.39 -6.70
C ASN A 18 30.50 -18.15 -5.77
N THR A 19 30.36 -16.94 -5.18
CA THR A 19 29.30 -16.61 -4.23
C THR A 19 28.20 -15.81 -4.92
N PRO A 20 26.92 -16.26 -4.91
CA PRO A 20 25.83 -15.49 -5.48
C PRO A 20 25.56 -14.23 -4.67
N CYS A 21 25.48 -13.08 -5.34
CA CYS A 21 25.03 -11.83 -4.77
C CYS A 21 23.51 -11.76 -4.88
N LEU A 22 22.82 -11.65 -3.73
CA LEU A 22 21.39 -11.74 -3.65
C LEU A 22 20.77 -10.34 -3.58
N GLN A 23 19.77 -10.11 -4.41
CA GLN A 23 18.88 -8.95 -4.34
C GLN A 23 17.56 -9.38 -3.70
N PHE A 24 17.15 -8.70 -2.64
CA PHE A 24 15.84 -8.89 -2.02
C PHE A 24 14.76 -8.26 -2.91
N LEU A 25 13.72 -9.02 -3.26
CA LEU A 25 12.62 -8.59 -4.12
C LEU A 25 11.30 -8.35 -3.36
N GLY A 26 11.26 -8.66 -2.06
CA GLY A 26 10.04 -8.58 -1.25
C GLY A 26 9.60 -9.94 -0.69
N ARG A 27 8.39 -10.00 -0.15
CA ARG A 27 7.80 -11.22 0.40
C ARG A 27 6.69 -11.77 -0.47
N THR A 28 6.54 -13.10 -0.50
CA THR A 28 5.50 -13.79 -1.28
C THR A 28 4.07 -13.55 -0.77
N GLN A 29 3.91 -12.97 0.42
CA GLN A 29 2.61 -12.77 1.08
C GLN A 29 2.14 -11.31 1.10
N GLU A 30 2.84 -10.40 0.44
CA GLU A 30 2.47 -8.98 0.37
C GLU A 30 1.50 -8.74 -0.80
N ILE A 31 0.31 -9.37 -0.72
CA ILE A 31 -0.77 -9.23 -1.70
C ILE A 31 -2.00 -8.72 -0.97
N SER A 32 -2.60 -7.66 -1.47
CA SER A 32 -3.92 -7.17 -1.05
C SER A 32 -4.97 -7.63 -2.07
N ASP A 33 -6.10 -8.10 -1.56
CA ASP A 33 -7.19 -8.65 -2.38
C ASP A 33 -8.54 -8.38 -1.70
N LEU A 34 -9.38 -7.57 -2.30
CA LEU A 34 -10.74 -7.27 -1.84
C LEU A 34 -11.80 -8.04 -2.64
N VAL A 35 -11.63 -8.12 -3.96
CA VAL A 35 -12.60 -8.65 -4.90
C VAL A 35 -11.96 -9.47 -6.05
N GLY A 36 -10.73 -9.92 -5.87
CA GLY A 36 -9.95 -10.70 -6.84
C GLY A 36 -8.87 -9.90 -7.60
N GLU A 37 -8.66 -8.63 -7.28
CA GLU A 37 -7.71 -7.74 -7.97
C GLU A 37 -6.24 -8.04 -7.68
N LYS A 38 -5.92 -8.71 -6.57
CA LYS A 38 -4.59 -9.24 -6.20
C LYS A 38 -3.43 -8.26 -6.43
N LEU A 39 -3.52 -7.10 -5.79
CA LEU A 39 -2.45 -6.12 -5.86
C LEU A 39 -1.21 -6.61 -5.08
N HIS A 40 -0.07 -6.66 -5.76
CA HIS A 40 1.23 -7.00 -5.18
C HIS A 40 1.95 -5.74 -4.71
N SER A 41 2.59 -5.79 -3.54
CA SER A 41 3.31 -4.65 -2.97
C SER A 41 4.40 -4.11 -3.89
N GLU A 42 5.08 -4.97 -4.64
CA GLU A 42 6.09 -4.55 -5.62
C GLU A 42 5.50 -3.75 -6.78
N PHE A 43 4.35 -4.18 -7.32
CA PHE A 43 3.64 -3.43 -8.34
C PHE A 43 3.16 -2.07 -7.81
N VAL A 44 2.56 -2.05 -6.61
CA VAL A 44 2.11 -0.81 -5.98
C VAL A 44 3.30 0.14 -5.72
N ARG A 45 4.47 -0.39 -5.32
CA ARG A 45 5.70 0.39 -5.17
C ARG A 45 6.08 1.07 -6.49
N GLN A 46 6.13 0.32 -7.58
CA GLN A 46 6.48 0.86 -8.91
C GLN A 46 5.49 1.94 -9.35
N VAL A 47 4.19 1.71 -9.13
CA VAL A 47 3.15 2.72 -9.39
C VAL A 47 3.38 3.99 -8.57
N LEU A 48 3.55 3.87 -7.24
CA LEU A 48 3.77 5.03 -6.37
C LEU A 48 5.07 5.78 -6.67
N ASP A 49 6.11 5.08 -7.12
CA ASP A 49 7.39 5.70 -7.49
C ASP A 49 7.30 6.43 -8.86
N SER A 50 6.34 6.08 -9.72
CA SER A 50 6.07 6.78 -10.97
C SER A 50 5.23 8.06 -10.80
N LEU A 51 4.57 8.23 -9.65
CA LEU A 51 3.74 9.39 -9.35
C LEU A 51 4.56 10.57 -8.80
N PRO A 52 4.07 11.82 -8.94
CA PRO A 52 4.77 13.01 -8.47
C PRO A 52 4.69 13.16 -6.94
N LEU A 53 5.19 12.17 -6.21
CA LEU A 53 5.18 12.07 -4.75
C LEU A 53 6.54 12.43 -4.11
N GLN A 54 7.38 13.24 -4.79
CA GLN A 54 8.70 13.61 -4.29
C GLN A 54 8.59 14.43 -3.01
N GLY A 55 9.38 14.02 -2.01
CA GLY A 55 9.43 14.69 -0.70
C GLY A 55 8.39 14.20 0.30
N THR A 56 7.55 13.22 -0.06
CA THR A 56 6.63 12.56 0.87
C THR A 56 7.34 11.39 1.53
N SER A 57 7.54 11.47 2.85
CA SER A 57 8.22 10.41 3.62
C SER A 57 7.30 9.24 3.90
N PHE A 58 6.02 9.51 4.16
CA PHE A 58 5.03 8.48 4.45
C PHE A 58 4.04 8.35 3.28
N LYS A 59 3.93 7.14 2.74
CA LYS A 59 2.95 6.74 1.72
C LYS A 59 2.51 5.29 1.96
N SER A 60 1.21 5.04 2.11
CA SER A 60 0.67 3.69 2.35
C SER A 60 -0.69 3.54 1.69
N LEU A 61 -0.85 2.49 0.87
CA LEU A 61 -2.11 2.13 0.23
C LEU A 61 -2.83 1.07 1.08
N LEU A 62 -4.05 1.38 1.50
CA LEU A 62 -4.84 0.53 2.39
C LEU A 62 -6.14 0.10 1.73
N PRO A 63 -6.49 -1.20 1.83
CA PRO A 63 -7.78 -1.70 1.37
C PRO A 63 -8.89 -1.36 2.39
N VAL A 64 -10.07 -0.96 1.87
CA VAL A 64 -11.30 -0.66 2.61
C VAL A 64 -12.40 -1.60 2.14
N LYS A 65 -13.14 -2.24 3.07
CA LYS A 65 -14.14 -3.26 2.73
C LYS A 65 -15.47 -2.68 2.26
N GLN A 66 -15.91 -1.55 2.82
CA GLN A 66 -17.24 -1.00 2.56
C GLN A 66 -17.20 0.53 2.43
N PRO A 67 -17.48 1.06 1.23
CA PRO A 67 -17.50 0.34 -0.07
C PRO A 67 -16.09 -0.15 -0.43
N GLN A 68 -15.98 -1.22 -1.22
CA GLN A 68 -14.68 -1.77 -1.63
C GLN A 68 -13.91 -0.74 -2.45
N HIS A 69 -12.82 -0.24 -1.88
CA HIS A 69 -11.88 0.66 -2.53
C HIS A 69 -10.53 0.63 -1.85
N TYR A 70 -9.55 1.29 -2.46
CA TYR A 70 -8.27 1.56 -1.82
C TYR A 70 -8.19 3.04 -1.43
N ILE A 71 -7.52 3.31 -0.31
CA ILE A 71 -7.19 4.67 0.10
C ILE A 71 -5.68 4.83 0.21
N LEU A 72 -5.11 5.81 -0.49
CA LEU A 72 -3.72 6.20 -0.34
C LEU A 72 -3.59 7.24 0.75
N LEU A 73 -2.85 6.91 1.79
CA LEU A 73 -2.51 7.82 2.89
C LEU A 73 -1.15 8.44 2.63
N LEU A 74 -1.08 9.78 2.68
CA LEU A 74 0.13 10.56 2.49
C LEU A 74 0.32 11.54 3.64
N GLU A 75 1.55 11.67 4.12
CA GLU A 75 1.93 12.71 5.09
C GLU A 75 1.84 14.12 4.48
N SER A 76 2.20 14.26 3.21
CA SER A 76 2.17 15.51 2.45
C SER A 76 2.03 15.25 0.97
N ALA A 77 1.47 16.20 0.22
CA ALA A 77 1.45 16.17 -1.23
C ALA A 77 1.69 17.59 -1.79
N LYS A 78 2.44 17.67 -2.90
CA LYS A 78 2.66 18.91 -3.65
C LYS A 78 1.69 19.08 -4.80
N VAL A 79 0.97 18.02 -5.14
CA VAL A 79 -0.01 17.94 -6.22
C VAL A 79 -1.40 17.91 -5.61
N ASP A 80 -2.37 18.43 -6.33
CA ASP A 80 -3.78 18.35 -5.97
C ASP A 80 -4.19 16.89 -5.71
N PRO A 81 -4.75 16.57 -4.53
CA PRO A 81 -5.13 15.22 -4.18
C PRO A 81 -6.14 14.56 -5.11
N GLU A 82 -7.11 15.31 -5.66
CA GLU A 82 -8.09 14.79 -6.64
C GLU A 82 -7.39 14.32 -7.92
N LYS A 83 -6.51 15.16 -8.45
CA LYS A 83 -5.69 14.81 -9.61
C LYS A 83 -4.78 13.61 -9.31
N LEU A 84 -4.25 13.54 -8.11
CA LEU A 84 -3.40 12.43 -7.68
C LEU A 84 -4.19 11.12 -7.59
N ALA A 85 -5.45 11.17 -7.10
CA ALA A 85 -6.34 10.00 -7.05
C ALA A 85 -6.60 9.45 -8.46
N GLN A 86 -6.90 10.32 -9.44
CA GLN A 86 -7.09 9.92 -10.83
C GLN A 86 -5.83 9.28 -11.44
N LEU A 87 -4.66 9.92 -11.26
CA LEU A 87 -3.39 9.39 -11.76
C LEU A 87 -3.05 8.03 -11.14
N LEU A 88 -3.35 7.85 -9.86
CA LEU A 88 -3.12 6.59 -9.15
C LEU A 88 -4.08 5.50 -9.66
N ASP A 89 -5.39 5.80 -9.80
CA ASP A 89 -6.38 4.83 -10.30
C ASP A 89 -6.01 4.36 -11.72
N ASP A 90 -5.63 5.29 -12.60
CA ASP A 90 -5.20 4.98 -13.97
C ASP A 90 -3.93 4.11 -13.98
N ALA A 91 -2.98 4.40 -13.11
CA ALA A 91 -1.75 3.62 -13.01
C ALA A 91 -2.01 2.21 -12.44
N LEU A 92 -2.90 2.07 -11.45
CA LEU A 92 -3.29 0.76 -10.90
C LEU A 92 -4.04 -0.10 -11.92
N GLN A 93 -4.76 0.52 -12.87
CA GLN A 93 -5.44 -0.20 -13.96
C GLN A 93 -4.47 -0.84 -14.98
N GLN A 94 -3.16 -0.63 -14.87
CA GLN A 94 -2.17 -1.42 -15.58
C GLN A 94 -2.17 -2.89 -15.11
N SER A 95 -2.62 -3.17 -13.88
CA SER A 95 -2.95 -4.53 -13.46
C SER A 95 -4.25 -4.98 -14.10
N PRO A 96 -4.25 -6.09 -14.90
CA PRO A 96 -5.45 -6.58 -15.56
C PRO A 96 -6.59 -6.91 -14.59
N GLN A 97 -6.26 -7.48 -13.42
CA GLN A 97 -7.23 -7.86 -12.40
C GLN A 97 -7.85 -6.63 -11.75
N TYR A 98 -7.07 -5.62 -11.40
CA TYR A 98 -7.58 -4.36 -10.87
C TYR A 98 -8.50 -3.68 -11.87
N ARG A 99 -8.07 -3.54 -13.13
CA ARG A 99 -8.89 -2.97 -14.21
C ARG A 99 -10.21 -3.74 -14.39
N HIS A 100 -10.17 -5.08 -14.33
CA HIS A 100 -11.37 -5.90 -14.44
C HIS A 100 -12.36 -5.63 -13.30
N ALA A 101 -11.89 -5.59 -12.06
CA ALA A 101 -12.71 -5.26 -10.88
C ALA A 101 -13.35 -3.86 -10.99
N ARG A 102 -12.60 -2.86 -11.53
CA ARG A 102 -13.10 -1.51 -11.80
C ARG A 102 -14.20 -1.51 -12.88
N LEU A 103 -14.01 -2.22 -14.00
CA LEU A 103 -14.98 -2.34 -15.08
C LEU A 103 -16.28 -3.02 -14.64
N LEU A 104 -16.20 -3.98 -13.73
CA LEU A 104 -17.36 -4.66 -13.15
C LEU A 104 -18.05 -3.87 -12.03
N ASN A 105 -17.56 -2.66 -11.68
CA ASN A 105 -18.02 -1.86 -10.54
C ASN A 105 -17.95 -2.60 -9.19
N GLN A 106 -17.12 -3.63 -9.09
CA GLN A 106 -16.85 -4.35 -7.84
C GLN A 106 -15.87 -3.57 -6.93
N LEU A 107 -15.04 -2.73 -7.54
CA LEU A 107 -14.08 -1.88 -6.85
C LEU A 107 -14.33 -0.42 -7.22
N GLN A 108 -14.52 0.43 -6.21
CA GLN A 108 -14.67 1.88 -6.40
C GLN A 108 -13.31 2.53 -6.74
N PRO A 109 -13.30 3.77 -7.30
CA PRO A 109 -12.07 4.52 -7.51
C PRO A 109 -11.21 4.60 -6.24
N VAL A 110 -9.89 4.61 -6.45
CA VAL A 110 -8.97 4.85 -5.34
C VAL A 110 -9.16 6.27 -4.80
N ARG A 111 -8.99 6.42 -3.48
CA ARG A 111 -9.07 7.70 -2.81
C ARG A 111 -7.72 8.12 -2.27
N VAL A 112 -7.52 9.42 -2.09
CA VAL A 112 -6.30 9.98 -1.51
C VAL A 112 -6.65 10.82 -0.29
N LEU A 113 -5.92 10.62 0.80
CA LEU A 113 -5.98 11.46 1.98
C LEU A 113 -4.58 11.97 2.33
N VAL A 114 -4.48 13.28 2.52
CA VAL A 114 -3.23 13.95 2.87
C VAL A 114 -3.35 14.59 4.25
N SER A 115 -2.50 14.18 5.18
CA SER A 115 -2.40 14.84 6.50
C SER A 115 -1.08 14.50 7.18
N SER A 116 -0.44 15.51 7.78
CA SER A 116 0.79 15.33 8.57
C SER A 116 0.59 14.46 9.82
N ARG A 117 -0.65 14.24 10.25
CA ARG A 117 -1.00 13.41 11.42
C ARG A 117 -1.12 11.92 11.09
N ILE A 118 -1.14 11.53 9.81
CA ILE A 118 -1.31 10.14 9.38
C ILE A 118 -0.26 9.19 9.98
N PRO A 119 1.05 9.49 9.97
CA PRO A 119 2.06 8.60 10.53
C PRO A 119 1.80 8.28 12.00
N GLU A 120 1.38 9.28 12.76
CA GLU A 120 1.07 9.19 14.21
C GLU A 120 -0.12 8.26 14.47
N ILE A 121 -1.20 8.43 13.72
CA ILE A 121 -2.41 7.62 13.85
C ILE A 121 -2.15 6.16 13.48
N ILE A 122 -1.47 5.92 12.37
CA ILE A 122 -1.10 4.56 11.96
C ILE A 122 -0.21 3.89 13.03
N ALA A 123 0.73 4.63 13.61
CA ALA A 123 1.56 4.12 14.69
C ALA A 123 0.75 3.75 15.93
N LEU A 124 -0.21 4.59 16.34
CA LEU A 124 -1.10 4.33 17.47
C LEU A 124 -1.95 3.08 17.26
N PHE A 125 -2.58 2.91 16.09
CA PHE A 125 -3.37 1.72 15.78
C PHE A 125 -2.54 0.43 15.75
N LYS A 126 -1.36 0.48 15.14
CA LYS A 126 -0.44 -0.67 15.13
C LYS A 126 0.01 -1.06 16.53
N THR A 127 0.20 -0.09 17.42
CA THR A 127 0.58 -0.34 18.83
C THR A 127 -0.58 -0.95 19.62
N ARG A 128 -1.81 -0.49 19.42
CA ARG A 128 -3.02 -1.06 20.05
C ARG A 128 -3.25 -2.52 19.64
N SER A 129 -2.91 -2.88 18.40
CA SER A 129 -2.98 -4.26 17.91
C SER A 129 -1.84 -5.18 18.42
N GLY A 130 -1.04 -4.74 19.41
CA GLY A 130 0.00 -5.51 20.07
C GLY A 130 1.35 -5.56 19.34
N LYS A 131 1.54 -4.81 18.26
CA LYS A 131 2.85 -4.67 17.59
C LYS A 131 3.74 -3.71 18.40
N LYS A 132 4.97 -4.14 18.70
CA LYS A 132 5.95 -3.29 19.37
C LYS A 132 6.43 -2.16 18.45
N TRP A 133 6.74 -0.99 18.99
CA TRP A 133 7.27 0.17 18.25
C TRP A 133 8.44 -0.17 17.32
N GLY A 134 9.35 -1.05 17.74
CA GLY A 134 10.48 -1.49 16.92
C GLY A 134 10.13 -2.36 15.72
N ASP A 135 8.92 -2.95 15.70
CA ASP A 135 8.42 -3.81 14.62
C ASP A 135 7.51 -3.06 13.62
N LEU A 136 7.34 -1.74 13.82
CA LEU A 136 6.50 -0.89 12.97
C LEU A 136 7.19 -0.60 11.64
N LYS A 137 7.29 -1.60 10.78
CA LYS A 137 7.75 -1.39 9.41
C LYS A 137 6.70 -0.58 8.65
N HIS A 138 7.17 0.40 7.90
CA HIS A 138 6.35 1.14 6.95
C HIS A 138 5.95 0.21 5.80
N GLU A 139 4.67 -0.13 5.74
CA GLU A 139 4.09 -0.97 4.69
C GLU A 139 3.53 -0.07 3.59
N ILE A 140 4.06 -0.19 2.37
CA ILE A 140 3.55 0.54 1.20
C ILE A 140 2.14 0.08 0.82
N LEU A 141 1.86 -1.21 1.01
CA LEU A 141 0.55 -1.82 0.79
C LEU A 141 0.15 -2.60 2.04
N ALA A 142 -0.99 -2.28 2.62
CA ALA A 142 -1.60 -3.13 3.64
C ALA A 142 -2.26 -4.34 2.98
N THR A 143 -2.08 -5.53 3.56
CA THR A 143 -2.64 -6.79 3.04
C THR A 143 -3.97 -7.15 3.66
N THR A 144 -4.31 -6.53 4.78
CA THR A 144 -5.59 -6.69 5.48
C THR A 144 -6.37 -5.39 5.41
N PRO A 145 -7.68 -5.45 5.16
CA PRO A 145 -8.52 -4.27 5.20
C PRO A 145 -8.46 -3.58 6.57
N ILE A 146 -8.48 -2.26 6.55
CA ILE A 146 -8.56 -1.47 7.77
C ILE A 146 -9.90 -1.68 8.46
N ASP A 147 -9.90 -1.62 9.80
CA ASP A 147 -11.11 -1.68 10.60
C ASP A 147 -11.89 -0.35 10.55
N GLU A 148 -13.14 -0.39 10.99
CA GLU A 148 -14.04 0.79 10.97
C GLU A 148 -13.51 1.89 11.89
N GLU A 149 -12.93 1.54 13.04
CA GLU A 149 -12.38 2.51 14.00
C GLU A 149 -11.24 3.33 13.40
N LEU A 150 -10.30 2.65 12.73
CA LEU A 150 -9.21 3.33 12.03
C LEU A 150 -9.71 4.18 10.88
N LEU A 151 -10.69 3.70 10.12
CA LEU A 151 -11.28 4.45 9.01
C LEU A 151 -11.98 5.73 9.51
N GLU A 152 -12.71 5.67 10.62
CA GLU A 152 -13.32 6.85 11.24
C GLU A 152 -12.28 7.88 11.71
N GLU A 153 -11.20 7.42 12.36
CA GLU A 153 -10.11 8.31 12.78
C GLU A 153 -9.41 8.96 11.57
N ILE A 154 -9.18 8.20 10.50
CA ILE A 154 -8.63 8.72 9.25
C ILE A 154 -9.55 9.78 8.64
N ASN A 155 -10.87 9.52 8.57
CA ASN A 155 -11.84 10.44 7.99
C ASN A 155 -11.98 11.75 8.80
N LYS A 156 -11.70 11.74 10.12
CA LYS A 156 -11.66 12.95 10.94
C LYS A 156 -10.48 13.86 10.64
N LEU A 157 -9.45 13.38 9.94
CA LEU A 157 -8.24 14.15 9.64
C LEU A 157 -8.41 15.17 8.50
N GLY A 158 -9.42 15.04 7.67
CA GLY A 158 -9.62 15.94 6.54
C GLY A 158 -10.50 15.36 5.45
N ARG A 159 -10.56 16.07 4.32
CA ARG A 159 -11.29 15.59 3.15
C ARG A 159 -10.54 14.42 2.50
N VAL A 160 -11.29 13.35 2.25
CA VAL A 160 -10.87 12.28 1.33
C VAL A 160 -11.21 12.75 -0.08
N PHE A 161 -10.26 12.63 -0.99
CA PHE A 161 -10.39 13.04 -2.40
C PHE A 161 -10.53 11.79 -3.29
N ASP A 162 -11.50 11.84 -4.21
CA ASP A 162 -11.81 10.77 -5.17
C ASP A 162 -11.08 11.00 -6.49
#